data_90be0becfc4b5b6bd42d345cda98f2c9
#
_entry.id   90be0becfc4b5b6bd42d345cda98f2c9
#
_cell.length_a   1.000
_cell.length_b   1.000
_cell.length_c   1.000
_cell.angle_alpha   90.00
_cell.angle_beta   90.00
_cell.angle_gamma   90.00
#
_symmetry.space_group_name_H-M   'P 1'
#
loop_
_entity.id
_entity.type
_entity.pdbx_description
1 polymer ?
#
loop_
_entity_poly.entity_id
_entity_poly.type
_entity_poly.pdbx_seq_one_letter_code
_entity_poly.pdbx_strand_id
1 'polypeptide(L)'
;AKMGLQARLMSQALRKLTSSIAKTKTVCIFINQLRDKIGVVYGNPETTTGGNALKFYASVRMDIRRVSVIKDGEEQLGTRTRVKVVKNKVAPPFKKAEFDIMFGEGISRLGEIIDIGVDSGIIKKAGSWFSYGDRKIGQGRDAVKEALTNDAQLREEIEAKVREIVKTRKS
;
A
#
# COMPACT_ATOMS: atom_id res chain seq x y z
N ALA A 1 -23.73 -1.69 28.25
CA ALA A 1 -23.59 -0.23 28.46
C ALA A 1 -22.22 0.37 28.10
N LYS A 2 -21.17 -0.43 27.73
CA LYS A 2 -19.83 0.09 27.42
C LYS A 2 -19.60 0.47 25.94
N MET A 3 -20.45 0.03 25.00
CA MET A 3 -20.23 0.26 23.55
C MET A 3 -20.34 1.74 23.14
N GLY A 4 -21.22 2.51 23.71
CA GLY A 4 -21.38 3.94 23.40
C GLY A 4 -20.29 4.85 24.00
N LEU A 5 -19.63 4.40 25.08
CA LEU A 5 -18.62 5.19 25.78
C LEU A 5 -17.37 5.44 24.92
N GLN A 6 -16.84 4.40 24.27
CA GLN A 6 -15.66 4.53 23.39
C GLN A 6 -15.93 5.48 22.21
N ALA A 7 -17.10 5.39 21.60
CA ALA A 7 -17.48 6.30 20.50
C ALA A 7 -17.58 7.76 20.97
N ARG A 8 -18.10 7.98 22.17
CA ARG A 8 -18.23 9.32 22.79
C ARG A 8 -16.86 9.91 23.13
N LEU A 9 -15.99 9.13 23.75
CA LEU A 9 -14.62 9.53 24.07
C LEU A 9 -13.82 9.83 22.80
N MET A 10 -13.93 9.00 21.77
CA MET A 10 -13.28 9.21 20.48
C MET A 10 -13.76 10.54 19.85
N SER A 11 -15.05 10.82 19.85
CA SER A 11 -15.59 12.07 19.30
C SER A 11 -15.08 13.30 20.04
N GLN A 12 -14.98 13.24 21.37
CA GLN A 12 -14.43 14.33 22.18
C GLN A 12 -12.94 14.54 21.93
N ALA A 13 -12.15 13.44 21.88
CA ALA A 13 -10.72 13.48 21.62
C ALA A 13 -10.41 14.07 20.23
N LEU A 14 -11.11 13.61 19.18
CA LEU A 14 -10.92 14.09 17.81
C LEU A 14 -11.26 15.58 17.66
N ARG A 15 -12.28 16.07 18.38
CA ARG A 15 -12.62 17.51 18.38
C ARG A 15 -11.49 18.37 18.93
N LYS A 16 -10.87 17.94 20.04
CA LYS A 16 -9.72 18.64 20.63
C LYS A 16 -8.46 18.53 19.75
N LEU A 17 -8.17 17.31 19.25
CA LEU A 17 -7.01 17.05 18.39
C LEU A 17 -7.03 17.84 17.10
N THR A 18 -8.19 17.98 16.44
CA THR A 18 -8.30 18.68 15.16
C THR A 18 -7.78 20.11 15.25
N SER A 19 -8.15 20.84 16.32
CA SER A 19 -7.66 22.20 16.53
C SER A 19 -6.14 22.24 16.76
N SER A 20 -5.62 21.31 17.54
CA SER A 20 -4.18 21.24 17.84
C SER A 20 -3.36 20.86 16.60
N ILE A 21 -3.80 19.85 15.85
CA ILE A 21 -3.16 19.38 14.62
C ILE A 21 -3.09 20.49 13.56
N ALA A 22 -4.20 21.25 13.40
CA ALA A 22 -4.24 22.36 12.45
C ALA A 22 -3.23 23.47 12.80
N LYS A 23 -3.14 23.83 14.09
CA LYS A 23 -2.20 24.86 14.56
C LYS A 23 -0.74 24.46 14.42
N THR A 24 -0.43 23.19 14.70
CA THR A 24 0.94 22.68 14.68
C THR A 24 1.38 22.16 13.31
N LYS A 25 0.48 22.15 12.30
CA LYS A 25 0.73 21.58 10.96
C LYS A 25 1.26 20.14 11.03
N THR A 26 0.75 19.35 11.96
CA THR A 26 1.17 17.99 12.24
C THR A 26 0.35 16.99 11.43
N VAL A 27 0.98 15.93 10.93
CA VAL A 27 0.28 14.76 10.39
C VAL A 27 -0.02 13.78 11.52
N CYS A 28 -1.30 13.41 11.67
CA CYS A 28 -1.74 12.45 12.66
C CYS A 28 -2.25 11.19 11.94
N ILE A 29 -1.66 10.03 12.24
CA ILE A 29 -2.02 8.75 11.63
C ILE A 29 -2.67 7.86 12.69
N PHE A 30 -3.91 7.46 12.42
CA PHE A 30 -4.64 6.49 13.24
C PHE A 30 -4.56 5.11 12.61
N ILE A 31 -4.04 4.15 13.35
CA ILE A 31 -4.00 2.74 12.96
C ILE A 31 -5.15 2.03 13.65
N ASN A 32 -6.05 1.43 12.87
CA ASN A 32 -7.24 0.77 13.37
C ASN A 32 -7.36 -0.64 12.80
N GLN A 33 -7.89 -1.56 13.61
CA GLN A 33 -8.24 -2.90 13.16
C GLN A 33 -9.68 -2.94 12.65
N LEU A 34 -9.93 -3.75 11.63
CA LEU A 34 -11.26 -4.11 11.19
C LEU A 34 -11.83 -5.21 12.09
N ARG A 35 -13.12 -5.11 12.37
CA ARG A 35 -13.90 -6.09 13.11
C ARG A 35 -15.17 -6.38 12.34
N ASP A 36 -15.61 -7.61 12.35
CA ASP A 36 -16.88 -7.99 11.76
C ASP A 36 -18.01 -7.73 12.76
N LYS A 37 -19.07 -7.12 12.30
CA LYS A 37 -20.33 -7.00 13.04
C LYS A 37 -21.08 -8.31 12.95
N ILE A 38 -21.34 -8.93 14.09
CA ILE A 38 -22.17 -10.11 14.17
C ILE A 38 -23.61 -9.74 13.79
N GLY A 39 -24.25 -10.56 12.94
CA GLY A 39 -25.66 -10.40 12.55
C GLY A 39 -25.94 -9.46 11.37
N VAL A 40 -24.93 -8.98 10.66
CA VAL A 40 -25.14 -8.25 9.39
C VAL A 40 -25.32 -9.24 8.24
N VAL A 41 -26.57 -9.42 7.80
CA VAL A 41 -26.91 -10.35 6.69
C VAL A 41 -26.74 -9.70 5.32
N TYR A 42 -26.88 -8.37 5.21
CA TYR A 42 -26.72 -7.59 3.98
C TYR A 42 -25.75 -6.44 4.17
N GLY A 43 -24.92 -6.19 3.14
CA GLY A 43 -23.94 -5.11 3.12
C GLY A 43 -22.58 -5.54 3.68
N ASN A 44 -21.70 -4.56 3.94
CA ASN A 44 -20.35 -4.82 4.46
C ASN A 44 -20.38 -4.95 5.99
N PRO A 45 -20.15 -6.12 6.57
CA PRO A 45 -20.12 -6.34 8.01
C PRO A 45 -18.94 -5.67 8.71
N GLU A 46 -17.90 -5.29 7.96
CA GLU A 46 -16.67 -4.75 8.54
C GLU A 46 -16.86 -3.37 9.16
N THR A 47 -16.37 -3.22 10.36
CA THR A 47 -16.40 -1.96 11.13
C THR A 47 -15.09 -1.70 11.85
N THR A 48 -14.84 -0.46 12.23
CA THR A 48 -13.71 -0.07 13.06
C THR A 48 -14.13 0.13 14.51
N THR A 49 -13.22 -0.11 15.44
CA THR A 49 -13.45 0.24 16.85
C THR A 49 -13.53 1.77 17.03
N GLY A 50 -14.26 2.24 18.05
CA GLY A 50 -14.38 3.68 18.35
C GLY A 50 -15.49 4.42 17.60
N GLY A 51 -16.41 3.71 16.91
CA GLY A 51 -17.56 4.30 16.24
C GLY A 51 -17.23 5.00 14.93
N ASN A 52 -18.11 5.90 14.49
CA ASN A 52 -18.02 6.54 13.17
C ASN A 52 -17.27 7.87 13.15
N ALA A 53 -16.92 8.44 14.31
CA ALA A 53 -16.34 9.79 14.38
C ALA A 53 -15.06 9.92 13.55
N LEU A 54 -14.13 8.97 13.65
CA LEU A 54 -12.89 8.97 12.90
C LEU A 54 -13.12 8.96 11.38
N LYS A 55 -14.16 8.29 10.90
CA LYS A 55 -14.53 8.26 9.48
C LYS A 55 -14.88 9.64 8.94
N PHE A 56 -15.47 10.49 9.76
CA PHE A 56 -15.82 11.87 9.39
C PHE A 56 -14.62 12.81 9.49
N TYR A 57 -13.84 12.73 10.57
CA TYR A 57 -12.72 13.62 10.83
C TYR A 57 -11.53 13.36 9.89
N ALA A 58 -11.26 12.11 9.52
CA ALA A 58 -10.13 11.76 8.66
C ALA A 58 -10.20 12.44 7.29
N SER A 59 -9.11 13.06 6.87
CA SER A 59 -8.95 13.63 5.52
C SER A 59 -8.66 12.56 4.48
N VAL A 60 -7.87 11.56 4.84
CA VAL A 60 -7.55 10.39 4.01
C VAL A 60 -7.85 9.13 4.82
N ARG A 61 -8.45 8.13 4.17
CA ARG A 61 -8.65 6.79 4.73
C ARG A 61 -8.13 5.76 3.75
N MET A 62 -7.31 4.86 4.26
CA MET A 62 -6.73 3.77 3.52
C MET A 62 -7.16 2.44 4.12
N ASP A 63 -7.57 1.51 3.26
CA ASP A 63 -7.82 0.11 3.60
C ASP A 63 -6.60 -0.69 3.15
N ILE A 64 -5.96 -1.37 4.09
CA ILE A 64 -4.75 -2.16 3.87
C ILE A 64 -5.09 -3.63 4.02
N ARG A 65 -4.82 -4.44 2.99
CA ARG A 65 -5.12 -5.88 2.96
C ARG A 65 -3.91 -6.68 2.51
N ARG A 66 -3.67 -7.80 3.18
CA ARG A 66 -2.79 -8.83 2.66
C ARG A 66 -3.48 -9.53 1.49
N VAL A 67 -2.81 -9.60 0.34
CA VAL A 67 -3.27 -10.28 -0.87
C VAL A 67 -2.78 -11.72 -0.89
N SER A 68 -1.47 -11.90 -0.63
CA SER A 68 -0.84 -13.22 -0.61
C SER A 68 0.39 -13.20 0.30
N VAL A 69 0.90 -14.38 0.60
CA VAL A 69 2.18 -14.56 1.30
C VAL A 69 3.26 -14.77 0.24
N ILE A 70 4.43 -14.16 0.46
CA ILE A 70 5.64 -14.39 -0.33
C ILE A 70 6.46 -15.44 0.40
N LYS A 71 6.80 -16.53 -0.29
CA LYS A 71 7.50 -17.68 0.27
C LYS A 71 8.69 -18.05 -0.60
N ASP A 72 9.70 -18.62 0.06
CA ASP A 72 10.75 -19.42 -0.59
C ASP A 72 10.70 -20.82 0.01
N GLY A 73 10.24 -21.80 -0.77
CA GLY A 73 9.87 -23.11 -0.28
C GLY A 73 8.77 -23.03 0.81
N GLU A 74 9.08 -23.47 2.02
CA GLU A 74 8.18 -23.39 3.18
C GLU A 74 8.35 -22.11 4.01
N GLU A 75 9.45 -21.38 3.82
CA GLU A 75 9.75 -20.17 4.57
C GLU A 75 8.93 -18.98 4.05
N GLN A 76 8.32 -18.24 4.99
CA GLN A 76 7.60 -17.03 4.69
C GLN A 76 8.54 -15.83 4.75
N LEU A 77 8.80 -15.21 3.61
CA LEU A 77 9.70 -14.06 3.49
C LEU A 77 9.00 -12.71 3.60
N GLY A 78 7.70 -12.67 3.32
CA GLY A 78 6.96 -11.41 3.33
C GLY A 78 5.51 -11.56 2.91
N THR A 79 4.89 -10.43 2.61
CA THR A 79 3.48 -10.37 2.16
C THR A 79 3.31 -9.44 0.99
N ARG A 80 2.52 -9.85 -0.01
CA ARG A 80 1.94 -8.97 -1.02
C ARG A 80 0.79 -8.22 -0.38
N THR A 81 0.86 -6.90 -0.38
CA THR A 81 -0.08 -6.02 0.31
C THR A 81 -0.76 -5.10 -0.69
N ARG A 82 -2.06 -4.92 -0.54
CA ARG A 82 -2.87 -3.95 -1.29
C ARG A 82 -3.31 -2.83 -0.37
N VAL A 83 -3.11 -1.60 -0.80
CA VAL A 83 -3.68 -0.40 -0.19
C VAL A 83 -4.72 0.18 -1.14
N LYS A 84 -5.92 0.44 -0.62
CA LYS A 84 -6.99 1.15 -1.34
C LYS A 84 -7.33 2.43 -0.60
N VAL A 85 -7.28 3.56 -1.29
CA VAL A 85 -7.72 4.85 -0.75
C VAL A 85 -9.25 4.90 -0.82
N VAL A 86 -9.93 4.74 0.33
CA VAL A 86 -11.40 4.68 0.40
C VAL A 86 -12.05 6.05 0.65
N LYS A 87 -11.27 7.02 1.12
CA LYS A 87 -11.66 8.43 1.27
C LYS A 87 -10.45 9.31 1.05
N ASN A 88 -10.61 10.38 0.30
CA ASN A 88 -9.57 11.39 0.12
C ASN A 88 -10.23 12.76 -0.09
N LYS A 89 -9.87 13.74 0.76
CA LYS A 89 -10.35 15.12 0.66
C LYS A 89 -9.40 16.05 -0.11
N VAL A 90 -8.19 15.58 -0.42
CA VAL A 90 -7.12 16.39 -1.02
C VAL A 90 -6.72 15.95 -2.43
N ALA A 91 -7.23 14.80 -2.89
CA ALA A 91 -7.02 14.27 -4.23
C ALA A 91 -8.15 13.27 -4.59
N PRO A 92 -8.28 12.83 -5.86
CA PRO A 92 -9.27 11.82 -6.25
C PRO A 92 -9.09 10.53 -5.45
N PRO A 93 -10.18 10.00 -4.83
CA PRO A 93 -10.15 8.77 -4.05
C PRO A 93 -10.16 7.52 -4.95
N PHE A 94 -10.21 6.34 -4.33
CA PHE A 94 -10.36 5.01 -4.92
C PHE A 94 -9.16 4.48 -5.70
N LYS A 95 -8.02 5.19 -5.68
CA LYS A 95 -6.77 4.64 -6.18
C LYS A 95 -6.33 3.44 -5.34
N LYS A 96 -5.65 2.49 -6.00
CA LYS A 96 -5.09 1.29 -5.39
C LYS A 96 -3.61 1.22 -5.69
N ALA A 97 -2.84 0.69 -4.74
CA ALA A 97 -1.45 0.32 -4.91
C ALA A 97 -1.23 -1.08 -4.33
N GLU A 98 -0.39 -1.86 -4.97
CA GLU A 98 0.05 -3.16 -4.48
C GLU A 98 1.57 -3.21 -4.45
N PHE A 99 2.12 -3.69 -3.36
CA PHE A 99 3.55 -3.80 -3.14
C PHE A 99 3.87 -4.93 -2.17
N ASP A 100 5.13 -5.36 -2.18
CA ASP A 100 5.63 -6.37 -1.27
C ASP A 100 6.14 -5.72 0.01
N ILE A 101 5.81 -6.30 1.15
CA ILE A 101 6.42 -6.01 2.44
C ILE A 101 7.24 -7.24 2.83
N MET A 102 8.56 -7.09 2.85
CA MET A 102 9.49 -8.14 3.25
C MET A 102 9.72 -8.09 4.76
N PHE A 103 9.79 -9.24 5.41
CA PHE A 103 10.01 -9.31 6.85
C PHE A 103 11.41 -8.81 7.20
N GLY A 104 11.50 -7.92 8.18
CA GLY A 104 12.77 -7.30 8.59
C GLY A 104 13.28 -6.16 7.69
N GLU A 105 12.80 -6.06 6.45
CA GLU A 105 13.28 -5.05 5.48
C GLU A 105 12.26 -3.96 5.19
N GLY A 106 10.95 -4.28 5.29
CA GLY A 106 9.87 -3.35 4.95
C GLY A 106 9.44 -3.42 3.48
N ILE A 107 9.05 -2.29 2.89
CA ILE A 107 8.55 -2.23 1.50
C ILE A 107 9.69 -2.53 0.52
N SER A 108 9.46 -3.53 -0.37
CA SER A 108 10.43 -3.95 -1.38
C SER A 108 10.52 -2.94 -2.53
N ARG A 109 11.55 -2.10 -2.52
CA ARG A 109 11.81 -1.14 -3.60
C ARG A 109 12.05 -1.81 -4.95
N LEU A 110 12.79 -2.92 -4.97
CA LEU A 110 13.02 -3.68 -6.20
C LEU A 110 11.73 -4.26 -6.76
N GLY A 111 10.87 -4.77 -5.89
CA GLY A 111 9.54 -5.24 -6.28
C GLY A 111 8.71 -4.16 -6.97
N GLU A 112 8.72 -2.93 -6.44
CA GLU A 112 8.02 -1.79 -7.06
C GLU A 112 8.62 -1.38 -8.41
N ILE A 113 9.95 -1.34 -8.52
CA ILE A 113 10.64 -1.02 -9.79
C ILE A 113 10.25 -2.02 -10.88
N ILE A 114 10.20 -3.32 -10.56
CA ILE A 114 9.80 -4.38 -11.48
C ILE A 114 8.33 -4.22 -11.88
N ASP A 115 7.44 -4.06 -10.92
CA ASP A 115 6.00 -3.97 -11.17
C ASP A 115 5.66 -2.74 -12.04
N ILE A 116 6.17 -1.57 -11.68
CA ILE A 116 5.96 -0.34 -12.46
C ILE A 116 6.67 -0.43 -13.81
N GLY A 117 7.85 -1.04 -13.86
CA GLY A 117 8.60 -1.27 -15.09
C GLY A 117 7.83 -2.13 -16.08
N VAL A 118 7.16 -3.18 -15.61
CA VAL A 118 6.29 -4.03 -16.44
C VAL A 118 5.04 -3.28 -16.87
N ASP A 119 4.34 -2.63 -15.94
CA ASP A 119 3.09 -1.89 -16.20
C ASP A 119 3.30 -0.72 -17.18
N SER A 120 4.50 -0.18 -17.23
CA SER A 120 4.85 0.93 -18.14
C SER A 120 5.56 0.48 -19.43
N GLY A 121 5.78 -0.83 -19.61
CA GLY A 121 6.43 -1.37 -20.79
C GLY A 121 7.96 -1.18 -20.85
N ILE A 122 8.59 -0.64 -19.79
CA ILE A 122 10.05 -0.55 -19.67
C ILE A 122 10.65 -1.95 -19.60
N ILE A 123 10.06 -2.80 -18.78
CA ILE A 123 10.37 -4.23 -18.69
C ILE A 123 9.31 -4.99 -19.49
N LYS A 124 9.72 -5.75 -20.49
CA LYS A 124 8.82 -6.61 -21.25
C LYS A 124 8.64 -7.93 -20.51
N LYS A 125 7.41 -8.40 -20.39
CA LYS A 125 7.06 -9.70 -19.82
C LYS A 125 6.38 -10.55 -20.87
N ALA A 126 6.95 -11.72 -21.15
CA ALA A 126 6.42 -12.73 -22.06
C ALA A 126 6.34 -14.08 -21.33
N GLY A 127 5.12 -14.46 -20.93
CA GLY A 127 4.91 -15.61 -20.04
C GLY A 127 5.62 -15.39 -18.70
N SER A 128 6.53 -16.30 -18.34
CA SER A 128 7.36 -16.18 -17.13
C SER A 128 8.67 -15.39 -17.34
N TRP A 129 9.02 -15.05 -18.59
CA TRP A 129 10.27 -14.37 -18.91
C TRP A 129 10.14 -12.86 -18.87
N PHE A 130 11.15 -12.21 -18.32
CA PHE A 130 11.31 -10.77 -18.25
C PHE A 130 12.52 -10.34 -19.06
N SER A 131 12.41 -9.25 -19.81
CA SER A 131 13.50 -8.68 -20.61
C SER A 131 13.49 -7.15 -20.54
N TYR A 132 14.70 -6.59 -20.72
CA TYR A 132 14.92 -5.16 -20.82
C TYR A 132 15.72 -4.89 -22.09
N GLY A 133 15.15 -4.14 -23.04
CA GLY A 133 15.65 -4.10 -24.40
C GLY A 133 15.68 -5.52 -25.00
N ASP A 134 16.85 -5.92 -25.50
CA ASP A 134 17.08 -7.25 -26.07
C ASP A 134 17.64 -8.26 -25.05
N ARG A 135 17.94 -7.81 -23.83
CA ARG A 135 18.51 -8.63 -22.76
C ARG A 135 17.43 -9.31 -21.94
N LYS A 136 17.47 -10.64 -21.83
CA LYS A 136 16.70 -11.40 -20.85
C LYS A 136 17.29 -11.16 -19.46
N ILE A 137 16.45 -10.76 -18.50
CA ILE A 137 16.87 -10.43 -17.12
C ILE A 137 16.47 -11.50 -16.11
N GLY A 138 15.51 -12.36 -16.42
CA GLY A 138 15.16 -13.48 -15.53
C GLY A 138 13.90 -14.19 -15.92
N GLN A 139 13.74 -15.41 -15.40
CA GLN A 139 12.50 -16.17 -15.47
C GLN A 139 11.84 -16.15 -14.09
N GLY A 140 10.67 -15.56 -14.00
CA GLY A 140 10.01 -15.30 -12.73
C GLY A 140 10.49 -14.01 -12.05
N ARG A 141 9.66 -13.51 -11.13
CA ARG A 141 9.89 -12.21 -10.47
C ARG A 141 11.10 -12.24 -9.54
N ASP A 142 11.36 -13.37 -8.88
CA ASP A 142 12.48 -13.49 -7.94
C ASP A 142 13.84 -13.54 -8.65
N ALA A 143 13.93 -14.23 -9.79
CA ALA A 143 15.12 -14.19 -10.62
C ALA A 143 15.42 -12.78 -11.17
N VAL A 144 14.38 -11.99 -11.47
CA VAL A 144 14.54 -10.57 -11.84
C VAL A 144 15.05 -9.72 -10.68
N LYS A 145 14.52 -9.94 -9.47
CA LYS A 145 15.02 -9.25 -8.27
C LYS A 145 16.50 -9.55 -8.03
N GLU A 146 16.88 -10.81 -8.14
CA GLU A 146 18.27 -11.24 -7.99
C GLU A 146 19.17 -10.60 -9.06
N ALA A 147 18.76 -10.62 -10.32
CA ALA A 147 19.51 -9.98 -11.41
C ALA A 147 19.71 -8.48 -11.18
N LEU A 148 18.68 -7.77 -10.73
CA LEU A 148 18.77 -6.33 -10.41
C LEU A 148 19.54 -6.04 -9.11
N THR A 149 19.64 -7.01 -8.21
CA THR A 149 20.48 -6.89 -7.02
C THR A 149 21.96 -7.00 -7.41
N ASN A 150 22.29 -7.93 -8.29
CA ASN A 150 23.65 -8.21 -8.72
C ASN A 150 24.18 -7.24 -9.79
N ASP A 151 23.29 -6.58 -10.56
CA ASP A 151 23.64 -5.63 -11.61
C ASP A 151 23.12 -4.22 -11.23
N ALA A 152 23.97 -3.48 -10.50
CA ALA A 152 23.62 -2.14 -10.02
C ALA A 152 23.36 -1.16 -11.17
N GLN A 153 24.12 -1.26 -12.28
CA GLN A 153 23.99 -0.37 -13.43
C GLN A 153 22.62 -0.58 -14.12
N LEU A 154 22.24 -1.82 -14.36
CA LEU A 154 20.95 -2.17 -14.94
C LEU A 154 19.80 -1.70 -14.04
N ARG A 155 19.92 -1.91 -12.71
CA ARG A 155 18.94 -1.45 -11.73
C ARG A 155 18.75 0.06 -11.79
N GLU A 156 19.84 0.84 -11.76
CA GLU A 156 19.80 2.30 -11.77
C GLU A 156 19.19 2.84 -13.07
N GLU A 157 19.52 2.22 -14.21
CA GLU A 157 18.95 2.60 -15.50
C GLU A 157 17.42 2.39 -15.55
N ILE A 158 16.95 1.20 -15.13
CA ILE A 158 15.52 0.89 -15.08
C ILE A 158 14.82 1.82 -14.08
N GLU A 159 15.40 2.03 -12.90
CA GLU A 159 14.83 2.89 -11.87
C GLU A 159 14.70 4.35 -12.35
N ALA A 160 15.69 4.88 -13.05
CA ALA A 160 15.64 6.23 -13.60
C ALA A 160 14.44 6.38 -14.57
N LYS A 161 14.25 5.44 -15.48
CA LYS A 161 13.11 5.43 -16.41
C LYS A 161 11.76 5.30 -15.69
N VAL A 162 11.69 4.44 -14.68
CA VAL A 162 10.48 4.28 -13.85
C VAL A 162 10.16 5.60 -13.13
N ARG A 163 11.15 6.28 -12.56
CA ARG A 163 10.96 7.57 -11.88
C ARG A 163 10.44 8.67 -12.81
N GLU A 164 10.92 8.72 -14.04
CA GLU A 164 10.43 9.68 -15.05
C GLU A 164 8.96 9.47 -15.36
N ILE A 165 8.54 8.22 -15.58
CA ILE A 165 7.13 7.89 -15.84
C ILE A 165 6.25 8.23 -14.64
N VAL A 166 6.70 7.94 -13.43
CA VAL A 166 5.93 8.27 -12.21
C VAL A 166 5.77 9.79 -12.04
N LYS A 167 6.77 10.58 -12.40
CA LYS A 167 6.69 12.06 -12.39
C LYS A 167 5.67 12.55 -13.40
N THR A 168 5.70 12.03 -14.62
CA THR A 168 4.80 12.45 -15.71
C THR A 168 3.33 12.09 -15.42
N ARG A 169 3.07 10.98 -14.74
CA ARG A 169 1.71 10.57 -14.33
C ARG A 169 1.11 11.45 -13.21
N LYS A 170 1.92 12.28 -12.55
CA LYS A 170 1.47 13.20 -11.49
C LYS A 170 1.09 14.59 -12.01
N SER A 171 1.41 14.89 -13.24
CA SER A 171 0.99 16.10 -13.96
C SER A 171 -0.30 15.84 -14.69
#